data_a2cc6ded5057a94857feec2124446a15
#
_entry.id   a2cc6ded5057a94857feec2124446a15
#
_cell.length_a   1.000
_cell.length_b   1.000
_cell.length_c   1.000
_cell.angle_alpha   90.00
_cell.angle_beta   90.00
_cell.angle_gamma   90.00
#
_symmetry.space_group_name_H-M   'P 1'
#
loop_
_entity.id
_entity.type
_entity.pdbx_description
1 polymer ?
#
loop_
_entity_poly.entity_id
_entity_poly.type
_entity_poly.pdbx_seq_one_letter_code
_entity_poly.pdbx_strand_id
1 'polypeptide(L)'
;ARGHQVLAFGSLLENESEVDWPLSCSKAALAVANNKADEGIVFCWTGTGASIAANKVSGIRAALCHDAETAKGARIWNHANVLVLSLRATT
;
A
#
# COMPACT_ATOMS: atom_id res chain seq x y z
N ALA A 1 14.68 -9.76 -5.18
CA ALA A 1 14.16 -10.16 -3.87
C ALA A 1 13.36 -11.45 -3.97
N ARG A 2 13.99 -12.61 -3.80
CA ARG A 2 13.34 -13.91 -3.66
C ARG A 2 12.26 -14.25 -4.70
N GLY A 3 12.44 -13.85 -5.95
CA GLY A 3 11.49 -14.13 -7.01
C GLY A 3 10.27 -13.23 -7.06
N HIS A 4 10.22 -12.17 -6.26
CA HIS A 4 9.14 -11.20 -6.33
C HIS A 4 9.36 -10.21 -7.46
N GLN A 5 8.30 -9.86 -8.16
CA GLN A 5 8.30 -8.78 -9.12
C GLN A 5 7.68 -7.55 -8.46
N VAL A 6 8.31 -6.40 -8.64
CA VAL A 6 7.88 -5.15 -8.01
C VAL A 6 7.39 -4.16 -9.06
N LEU A 7 6.16 -3.66 -8.87
CA LEU A 7 5.64 -2.52 -9.61
C LEU A 7 5.71 -1.30 -8.69
N ALA A 8 6.42 -0.27 -9.10
CA ALA A 8 6.64 0.92 -8.28
C ALA A 8 5.78 2.09 -8.78
N PHE A 9 5.26 2.89 -7.84
CA PHE A 9 4.46 4.07 -8.11
C PHE A 9 4.94 5.23 -7.23
N GLY A 10 4.74 6.44 -7.70
CA GLY A 10 5.07 7.63 -6.94
C GLY A 10 6.57 7.94 -6.92
N SER A 11 7.05 8.43 -5.80
CA SER A 11 8.43 8.90 -5.67
C SER A 11 9.50 7.81 -5.81
N LEU A 12 9.09 6.55 -5.88
CA LEU A 12 9.99 5.44 -6.19
C LEU A 12 10.38 5.38 -7.67
N LEU A 13 9.67 6.13 -8.53
CA LEU A 13 10.00 6.23 -9.95
C LEU A 13 10.93 7.42 -10.17
N GLU A 14 12.02 7.21 -10.92
CA GLU A 14 13.04 8.21 -11.15
C GLU A 14 12.53 9.50 -11.82
N ASN A 15 11.51 9.39 -12.63
CA ASN A 15 11.01 10.49 -13.44
C ASN A 15 9.86 11.27 -12.77
N GLU A 16 9.46 10.92 -11.57
CA GLU A 16 8.40 11.62 -10.87
C GLU A 16 9.00 12.59 -9.85
N SER A 17 9.05 13.87 -10.19
CA SER A 17 9.59 14.93 -9.34
C SER A 17 8.53 15.51 -8.40
N GLU A 18 7.27 15.46 -8.78
CA GLU A 18 6.14 15.89 -7.95
C GLU A 18 5.15 14.74 -7.85
N VAL A 19 4.85 14.35 -6.63
CA VAL A 19 4.00 13.19 -6.38
C VAL A 19 2.73 13.62 -5.67
N ASP A 20 1.61 13.37 -6.34
CA ASP A 20 0.31 13.42 -5.70
C ASP A 20 0.12 12.09 -4.97
N TRP A 21 0.33 12.08 -3.66
CA TRP A 21 0.27 10.85 -2.88
C TRP A 21 -1.09 10.14 -2.92
N PRO A 22 -2.27 10.84 -2.95
CA PRO A 22 -3.53 10.14 -3.11
C PRO A 22 -3.61 9.38 -4.43
N LEU A 23 -3.13 10.00 -5.50
CA LEU A 23 -3.11 9.36 -6.82
C LEU A 23 -2.17 8.16 -6.86
N SER A 24 -0.97 8.29 -6.26
CA SER A 24 0.00 7.19 -6.22
C SER A 24 -0.53 6.00 -5.43
N CYS A 25 -1.15 6.25 -4.27
CA CYS A 25 -1.77 5.20 -3.47
C CYS A 25 -2.93 4.52 -4.22
N SER A 26 -3.74 5.31 -4.92
CA SER A 26 -4.85 4.79 -5.73
C SER A 26 -4.36 3.93 -6.88
N LYS A 27 -3.28 4.35 -7.56
CA LYS A 27 -2.68 3.56 -8.66
C LYS A 27 -2.16 2.22 -8.15
N ALA A 28 -1.47 2.21 -7.02
CA ALA A 28 -0.98 0.98 -6.41
C ALA A 28 -2.14 0.05 -6.04
N ALA A 29 -3.18 0.59 -5.42
CA ALA A 29 -4.37 -0.17 -5.06
C ALA A 29 -5.09 -0.72 -6.29
N LEU A 30 -5.22 0.07 -7.36
CA LEU A 30 -5.81 -0.38 -8.61
C LEU A 30 -5.02 -1.53 -9.24
N ALA A 31 -3.69 -1.51 -9.15
CA ALA A 31 -2.88 -2.61 -9.68
C ALA A 31 -3.21 -3.92 -8.96
N VAL A 32 -3.43 -3.87 -7.65
CA VAL A 32 -3.87 -5.06 -6.89
C VAL A 32 -5.30 -5.45 -7.27
N ALA A 33 -6.22 -4.49 -7.33
CA ALA A 33 -7.62 -4.75 -7.66
C ALA A 33 -7.79 -5.35 -9.06
N ASN A 34 -6.92 -4.95 -10.01
CA ASN A 34 -6.96 -5.42 -11.39
C ASN A 34 -6.07 -6.65 -11.64
N ASN A 35 -5.60 -7.29 -10.59
CA ASN A 35 -4.77 -8.49 -10.66
C ASN A 35 -3.43 -8.31 -11.36
N LYS A 36 -2.93 -7.08 -11.45
CA LYS A 36 -1.58 -6.80 -11.96
C LYS A 36 -0.52 -7.00 -10.90
N ALA A 37 -0.94 -7.03 -9.63
CA ALA A 37 -0.11 -7.37 -8.50
C ALA A 37 -0.95 -8.20 -7.53
N ASP A 38 -0.30 -9.07 -6.77
CA ASP A 38 -0.99 -9.95 -5.81
C ASP A 38 -1.28 -9.21 -4.52
N GLU A 39 -0.36 -8.36 -4.10
CA GLU A 39 -0.45 -7.59 -2.87
C GLU A 39 0.21 -6.23 -3.08
N GLY A 40 -0.16 -5.26 -2.26
CA GLY A 40 0.40 -3.92 -2.34
C GLY A 40 0.97 -3.45 -1.00
N ILE A 41 1.93 -2.55 -1.08
CA ILE A 41 2.46 -1.84 0.07
C ILE A 41 2.43 -0.35 -0.27
N VAL A 42 1.81 0.45 0.57
CA VAL A 42 1.75 1.90 0.40
C VAL A 42 2.24 2.61 1.66
N PHE A 43 2.79 3.78 1.46
CA PHE A 43 3.40 4.58 2.52
C PHE A 43 2.84 5.99 2.52
N CYS A 44 2.70 6.58 3.71
CA CYS A 44 2.65 8.03 3.85
C CYS A 44 3.13 8.40 5.26
N TRP A 45 3.21 9.69 5.57
CA TRP A 45 3.82 10.11 6.83
C TRP A 45 3.13 9.49 8.06
N THR A 46 1.81 9.55 8.13
CA THR A 46 1.04 8.93 9.22
C THR A 46 0.47 7.55 8.84
N GLY A 47 0.29 7.29 7.57
CA GLY A 47 -0.36 6.09 7.04
C GLY A 47 -1.87 6.19 6.92
N THR A 48 -2.51 7.12 7.64
CA THR A 48 -3.97 7.23 7.65
C THR A 48 -4.52 7.68 6.30
N GLY A 49 -3.90 8.67 5.67
CA GLY A 49 -4.32 9.14 4.34
C GLY A 49 -4.16 8.07 3.28
N ALA A 50 -3.04 7.36 3.28
CA ALA A 50 -2.80 6.28 2.34
C ALA A 50 -3.82 5.15 2.53
N SER A 51 -4.15 4.82 3.78
CA SER A 51 -5.16 3.81 4.08
C SER A 51 -6.54 4.20 3.52
N ILE A 52 -6.95 5.45 3.72
CA ILE A 52 -8.21 5.95 3.19
C ILE A 52 -8.22 5.90 1.65
N ALA A 53 -7.15 6.41 1.02
CA ALA A 53 -7.06 6.44 -0.43
C ALA A 53 -7.12 5.03 -1.03
N ALA A 54 -6.38 4.09 -0.46
CA ALA A 54 -6.37 2.70 -0.95
C ALA A 54 -7.73 2.04 -0.77
N ASN A 55 -8.38 2.22 0.39
CA ASN A 55 -9.67 1.59 0.68
C ASN A 55 -10.83 2.16 -0.13
N LYS A 56 -10.67 3.28 -0.81
CA LYS A 56 -11.67 3.78 -1.74
C LYS A 56 -11.71 2.98 -3.04
N VAL A 57 -10.71 2.18 -3.30
CA VAL A 57 -10.67 1.33 -4.50
C VAL A 57 -11.43 0.03 -4.21
N SER A 58 -12.42 -0.27 -5.05
CA SER A 58 -13.21 -1.51 -4.91
C SER A 58 -12.31 -2.74 -4.97
N GLY A 59 -12.54 -3.68 -4.07
CA GLY A 59 -11.75 -4.91 -3.99
C GLY A 59 -10.50 -4.79 -3.15
N ILE A 60 -10.22 -3.62 -2.58
CA ILE A 60 -9.04 -3.39 -1.74
C ILE A 60 -9.42 -3.42 -0.26
N ARG A 61 -8.61 -4.13 0.49
CA ARG A 61 -8.67 -4.21 1.95
C ARG A 61 -7.29 -3.79 2.46
N ALA A 62 -7.11 -2.50 2.63
CA ALA A 62 -5.86 -1.92 3.08
C ALA A 62 -5.86 -1.82 4.60
N ALA A 63 -4.78 -2.24 5.23
CA ALA A 63 -4.63 -2.23 6.67
C ALA A 63 -3.40 -1.42 7.08
N LEU A 64 -3.62 -0.41 7.92
CA LEU A 64 -2.54 0.37 8.52
C LEU A 64 -1.96 -0.44 9.68
N CYS A 65 -0.70 -0.80 9.57
CA CYS A 65 -0.03 -1.63 10.55
C CYS A 65 1.28 -0.98 11.01
N HIS A 66 1.57 -1.11 12.29
CA HIS A 66 2.80 -0.58 12.90
C HIS A 66 3.76 -1.70 13.31
N ASP A 67 3.36 -2.95 13.21
CA ASP A 67 4.18 -4.10 13.57
C ASP A 67 3.77 -5.33 12.76
N ALA A 68 4.64 -6.33 12.77
CA ALA A 68 4.43 -7.56 12.00
C ALA A 68 3.24 -8.38 12.51
N GLU A 69 2.99 -8.36 13.80
CA GLU A 69 1.88 -9.11 14.39
C GLU A 69 0.53 -8.55 13.94
N THR A 70 0.39 -7.23 13.92
CA THR A 70 -0.82 -6.56 13.40
C THR A 70 -1.03 -6.88 11.93
N ALA A 71 0.04 -6.84 11.14
CA ALA A 71 -0.03 -7.18 9.72
C ALA A 71 -0.46 -8.62 9.49
N LYS A 72 0.07 -9.55 10.26
CA LYS A 72 -0.32 -10.95 10.21
C LYS A 72 -1.80 -11.13 10.54
N GLY A 73 -2.27 -10.47 11.59
CA GLY A 73 -3.68 -10.52 11.97
C GLY A 73 -4.59 -9.94 10.90
N ALA A 74 -4.21 -8.81 10.30
CA ALA A 74 -4.97 -8.22 9.22
C ALA A 74 -5.09 -9.18 8.02
N ARG A 75 -4.03 -9.90 7.72
CA ARG A 75 -4.03 -10.89 6.64
C ARG A 75 -4.94 -12.08 6.96
N ILE A 76 -4.83 -12.61 8.16
CA ILE A 76 -5.57 -13.82 8.58
C ILE A 76 -7.06 -13.53 8.78
N TRP A 77 -7.38 -12.45 9.50
CA TRP A 77 -8.75 -12.17 9.93
C TRP A 77 -9.51 -11.23 9.00
N ASN A 78 -8.81 -10.35 8.31
CA ASN A 78 -9.44 -9.32 7.49
C ASN A 78 -9.20 -9.52 5.99
N HIS A 79 -8.44 -10.51 5.60
CA HIS A 79 -8.07 -10.75 4.20
C HIS A 79 -7.45 -9.52 3.54
N ALA A 80 -6.63 -8.78 4.29
CA ALA A 80 -5.98 -7.58 3.79
C ALA A 80 -5.07 -7.91 2.60
N ASN A 81 -5.12 -7.10 1.56
CA ASN A 81 -4.30 -7.26 0.37
C ASN A 81 -3.40 -6.05 0.09
N VAL A 82 -3.50 -5.02 0.88
CA VAL A 82 -2.62 -3.85 0.84
C VAL A 82 -2.16 -3.53 2.26
N LEU A 83 -0.85 -3.49 2.44
CA LEU A 83 -0.23 -3.08 3.69
C LEU A 83 0.06 -1.59 3.63
N VAL A 84 -0.39 -0.84 4.63
CA VAL A 84 -0.14 0.59 4.74
C VAL A 84 0.84 0.82 5.88
N LEU A 85 1.91 1.55 5.61
CA LEU A 85 2.94 1.85 6.60
C LEU A 85 3.07 3.35 6.82
N SER A 86 3.26 3.72 8.07
CA SER A 86 3.54 5.11 8.46
C SER A 86 5.05 5.33 8.47
N LEU A 87 5.52 6.28 7.69
CA LEU A 87 6.94 6.64 7.69
C LEU A 87 7.38 7.22 9.03
N ARG A 88 6.46 7.84 9.75
CA ARG A 88 6.72 8.40 11.08
C ARG A 88 6.88 7.32 12.15
N ALA A 89 6.07 6.27 12.09
CA ALA A 89 5.96 5.27 13.14
C ALA A 89 6.68 3.94 12.84
N THR A 90 7.00 3.70 11.57
CA THR A 90 7.68 2.47 11.14
C THR A 90 9.19 2.68 11.09
N THR A 91 9.94 1.85 11.78
CA THR A 91 11.41 1.92 11.82
C THR A 91 12.04 0.77 11.06
#